data_bc12413748f961178318940d7124a97c
#
_entry.id   bc12413748f961178318940d7124a97c
#
_cell.length_a   1.000
_cell.length_b   1.000
_cell.length_c   1.000
_cell.angle_alpha   90.00
_cell.angle_beta   90.00
_cell.angle_gamma   90.00
#
_symmetry.space_group_name_H-M   'P 1'
#
loop_
_entity.id
_entity.type
_entity.pdbx_description
1 polymer ?
#
loop_
_entity_poly.entity_id
_entity_poly.type
_entity_poly.pdbx_seq_one_letter_code
_entity_poly.pdbx_strand_id
1 'polypeptide(L)'
;MRLTSSYAVFRFKPGEEGLAKARWYSREGRAGEAEAAYRAALAADPELRSGWLELFELLRRDGRLHDALDLAMRAEDHFGPEAAMPRAIKGAALAELGRTRDAIAALEEAIEIDGNLALAWHEMAYAAYRAGEYARALLVLDRAFALEPHTDTLMLRGHILRAAGQFDAAEVAFEGAQQSAEHDVPRREAEREIAATRRAATLGGKKPKRFTVRERAFAETGGILLDAGGDAPGAPATDGVPALLASCLRSLVGLVSALEWRPVVCGAVSPDDEPLAAAVARAIGAQVLPVAALDPTDRPLVLAAWNGGGREWGHQLSRLERWRSGYAFALAQGADAEDPADVIGTWRWAGEPAALRRHLEQALAQPLPAAAVDPEILALAANPLARWRARQTRTDSPS
;
A
#
# COMPACT_ATOMS: atom_id res chain seq x y z
N MET A 1 -54.15 -2.82 -40.05
CA MET A 1 -52.79 -2.31 -39.99
C MET A 1 -52.15 -2.84 -38.70
N ARG A 2 -51.41 -3.95 -38.77
CA ARG A 2 -50.77 -4.57 -37.60
C ARG A 2 -49.37 -4.01 -37.48
N LEU A 3 -49.09 -3.29 -36.40
CA LEU A 3 -47.76 -2.83 -36.03
C LEU A 3 -46.99 -4.04 -35.45
N THR A 4 -46.11 -4.65 -36.23
CA THR A 4 -45.13 -5.62 -35.75
C THR A 4 -44.01 -4.83 -35.09
N SER A 5 -44.05 -4.74 -33.74
CA SER A 5 -42.92 -4.23 -32.94
C SER A 5 -41.79 -5.24 -32.97
N SER A 6 -40.78 -4.94 -33.75
CA SER A 6 -39.53 -5.69 -33.78
C SER A 6 -38.66 -5.23 -32.61
N TYR A 7 -38.89 -5.77 -31.41
CA TYR A 7 -37.92 -5.66 -30.34
C TYR A 7 -36.80 -6.68 -30.67
N ALA A 8 -35.68 -6.18 -31.12
CA ALA A 8 -34.44 -6.95 -31.14
C ALA A 8 -34.10 -7.25 -29.67
N VAL A 9 -34.46 -8.44 -29.22
CA VAL A 9 -33.98 -8.96 -27.91
C VAL A 9 -32.48 -9.18 -28.09
N PHE A 10 -31.67 -8.24 -27.59
CA PHE A 10 -30.24 -8.49 -27.42
C PHE A 10 -30.10 -9.64 -26.43
N ARG A 11 -30.00 -10.87 -26.94
CA ARG A 11 -29.59 -12.03 -26.13
C ARG A 11 -28.09 -11.94 -25.95
N PHE A 12 -27.67 -11.47 -24.78
CA PHE A 12 -26.30 -11.70 -24.35
C PHE A 12 -26.03 -13.20 -24.39
N LYS A 13 -24.83 -13.58 -24.89
CA LYS A 13 -24.38 -14.99 -24.73
C LYS A 13 -24.29 -15.28 -23.23
N PRO A 14 -24.69 -16.49 -22.77
CA PRO A 14 -24.71 -16.83 -21.34
C PRO A 14 -23.40 -16.54 -20.60
N GLY A 15 -22.26 -16.69 -21.28
CA GLY A 15 -20.95 -16.37 -20.73
C GLY A 15 -20.71 -14.85 -20.54
N GLU A 16 -21.18 -14.02 -21.47
CA GLU A 16 -21.05 -12.54 -21.38
C GLU A 16 -21.87 -11.96 -20.25
N GLU A 17 -23.06 -12.51 -19.98
CA GLU A 17 -23.89 -12.10 -18.83
C GLU A 17 -23.21 -12.49 -17.51
N GLY A 18 -22.66 -13.70 -17.44
CA GLY A 18 -21.87 -14.17 -16.30
C GLY A 18 -20.65 -13.29 -16.03
N LEU A 19 -19.96 -12.89 -17.09
CA LEU A 19 -18.80 -12.00 -17.00
C LEU A 19 -19.19 -10.60 -16.48
N ALA A 20 -20.28 -10.02 -16.98
CA ALA A 20 -20.79 -8.73 -16.50
C ALA A 20 -21.15 -8.78 -15.00
N LYS A 21 -21.75 -9.89 -14.55
CA LYS A 21 -22.06 -10.13 -13.14
C LYS A 21 -20.79 -10.26 -12.29
N ALA A 22 -19.77 -10.97 -12.78
CA ALA A 22 -18.49 -11.13 -12.11
C ALA A 22 -17.78 -9.77 -11.92
N ARG A 23 -17.76 -8.93 -12.95
CA ARG A 23 -17.22 -7.57 -12.90
C ARG A 23 -17.96 -6.68 -11.90
N TRP A 24 -19.28 -6.85 -11.79
CA TRP A 24 -20.06 -6.12 -10.79
C TRP A 24 -19.66 -6.52 -9.38
N TYR A 25 -19.58 -7.84 -9.07
CA TYR A 25 -19.12 -8.31 -7.76
C TYR A 25 -17.69 -7.85 -7.43
N SER A 26 -16.80 -7.85 -8.43
CA SER A 26 -15.41 -7.39 -8.25
C SER A 26 -15.35 -5.91 -7.85
N ARG A 27 -16.17 -5.05 -8.47
CA ARG A 27 -16.28 -3.62 -8.13
C ARG A 27 -16.85 -3.38 -6.74
N GLU A 28 -17.77 -4.25 -6.28
CA GLU A 28 -18.35 -4.19 -4.93
C GLU A 28 -17.40 -4.78 -3.85
N GLY A 29 -16.19 -5.23 -4.22
CA GLY A 29 -15.24 -5.84 -3.29
C GLY A 29 -15.63 -7.24 -2.80
N ARG A 30 -16.58 -7.91 -3.48
CA ARG A 30 -17.12 -9.22 -3.16
C ARG A 30 -16.34 -10.32 -3.88
N ALA A 31 -15.08 -10.52 -3.48
CA ALA A 31 -14.12 -11.36 -4.20
C ALA A 31 -14.60 -12.80 -4.39
N GLY A 32 -15.19 -13.44 -3.36
CA GLY A 32 -15.69 -14.83 -3.46
C GLY A 32 -16.82 -14.99 -4.47
N GLU A 33 -17.77 -14.03 -4.52
CA GLU A 33 -18.87 -14.07 -5.47
C GLU A 33 -18.39 -13.69 -6.89
N ALA A 34 -17.39 -12.79 -7.00
CA ALA A 34 -16.76 -12.47 -8.27
C ALA A 34 -16.09 -13.71 -8.86
N GLU A 35 -15.28 -14.42 -8.07
CA GLU A 35 -14.63 -15.66 -8.50
C GLU A 35 -15.62 -16.71 -8.98
N ALA A 36 -16.68 -16.97 -8.18
CA ALA A 36 -17.71 -17.94 -8.53
C ALA A 36 -18.41 -17.56 -9.87
N ALA A 37 -18.69 -16.28 -10.09
CA ALA A 37 -19.30 -15.78 -11.31
C ALA A 37 -18.35 -15.87 -12.51
N TYR A 38 -17.04 -15.56 -12.37
CA TYR A 38 -16.05 -15.77 -13.42
C TYR A 38 -15.93 -17.24 -13.82
N ARG A 39 -15.85 -18.14 -12.84
CA ARG A 39 -15.78 -19.59 -13.12
C ARG A 39 -17.03 -20.11 -13.82
N ALA A 40 -18.22 -19.62 -13.44
CA ALA A 40 -19.46 -19.95 -14.11
C ALA A 40 -19.53 -19.41 -15.53
N ALA A 41 -19.04 -18.18 -15.79
CA ALA A 41 -18.97 -17.59 -17.11
C ALA A 41 -18.04 -18.39 -18.04
N LEU A 42 -16.85 -18.78 -17.55
CA LEU A 42 -15.89 -19.61 -18.27
C LEU A 42 -16.38 -21.04 -18.50
N ALA A 43 -17.19 -21.60 -17.59
CA ALA A 43 -17.83 -22.89 -17.79
C ALA A 43 -18.92 -22.83 -18.88
N ALA A 44 -19.61 -21.69 -19.03
CA ALA A 44 -20.63 -21.46 -20.04
C ALA A 44 -20.03 -21.10 -21.41
N ASP A 45 -18.91 -20.36 -21.43
CA ASP A 45 -18.19 -19.98 -22.65
C ASP A 45 -16.68 -19.92 -22.36
N PRO A 46 -15.95 -21.02 -22.57
CA PRO A 46 -14.50 -21.07 -22.36
C PRO A 46 -13.68 -20.18 -23.31
N GLU A 47 -14.27 -19.70 -24.40
CA GLU A 47 -13.60 -18.81 -25.38
C GLU A 47 -13.48 -17.36 -24.89
N LEU A 48 -14.08 -17.00 -23.76
CA LEU A 48 -14.03 -15.66 -23.16
C LEU A 48 -12.63 -15.33 -22.61
N ARG A 49 -11.70 -14.94 -23.48
CA ARG A 49 -10.32 -14.60 -23.10
C ARG A 49 -10.26 -13.56 -21.98
N SER A 50 -11.13 -12.55 -22.02
CA SER A 50 -11.22 -11.56 -20.93
C SER A 50 -11.62 -12.16 -19.58
N GLY A 51 -12.46 -13.21 -19.58
CA GLY A 51 -12.83 -13.92 -18.35
C GLY A 51 -11.65 -14.64 -17.68
N TRP A 52 -10.76 -15.23 -18.50
CA TRP A 52 -9.52 -15.85 -18.00
C TRP A 52 -8.58 -14.80 -17.41
N LEU A 53 -8.37 -13.67 -18.11
CA LEU A 53 -7.52 -12.57 -17.62
C LEU A 53 -8.05 -11.96 -16.34
N GLU A 54 -9.34 -11.65 -16.29
CA GLU A 54 -9.94 -10.99 -15.13
C GLU A 54 -10.00 -11.90 -13.89
N LEU A 55 -10.23 -13.21 -14.09
CA LEU A 55 -10.12 -14.19 -13.00
C LEU A 55 -8.68 -14.36 -12.54
N PHE A 56 -7.72 -14.36 -13.46
CA PHE A 56 -6.29 -14.38 -13.14
C PHE A 56 -5.91 -13.17 -12.27
N GLU A 57 -6.31 -11.96 -12.67
CA GLU A 57 -6.04 -10.74 -11.93
C GLU A 57 -6.71 -10.72 -10.54
N LEU A 58 -7.91 -11.29 -10.43
CA LEU A 58 -8.58 -11.44 -9.14
C LEU A 58 -7.75 -12.33 -8.21
N LEU A 59 -7.34 -13.51 -8.67
CA LEU A 59 -6.54 -14.46 -7.88
C LEU A 59 -5.18 -13.89 -7.51
N ARG A 60 -4.52 -13.17 -8.43
CA ARG A 60 -3.24 -12.51 -8.21
C ARG A 60 -3.34 -11.45 -7.11
N ARG A 61 -4.37 -10.60 -7.17
CA ARG A 61 -4.63 -9.55 -6.19
C ARG A 61 -4.95 -10.10 -4.80
N ASP A 62 -5.63 -11.26 -4.73
CA ASP A 62 -5.91 -11.97 -3.47
C ASP A 62 -4.69 -12.73 -2.94
N GLY A 63 -3.51 -12.66 -3.60
CA GLY A 63 -2.30 -13.37 -3.21
C GLY A 63 -2.34 -14.89 -3.45
N ARG A 64 -3.35 -15.39 -4.14
CA ARG A 64 -3.55 -16.82 -4.44
C ARG A 64 -2.76 -17.24 -5.69
N LEU A 65 -1.45 -17.06 -5.62
CA LEU A 65 -0.54 -17.18 -6.77
C LEU A 65 -0.47 -18.58 -7.35
N HIS A 66 -0.64 -19.63 -6.53
CA HIS A 66 -0.70 -21.00 -7.03
C HIS A 66 -1.99 -21.26 -7.81
N ASP A 67 -3.13 -20.75 -7.33
CA ASP A 67 -4.41 -20.86 -8.04
C ASP A 67 -4.38 -20.07 -9.36
N ALA A 68 -3.71 -18.92 -9.38
CA ALA A 68 -3.48 -18.14 -10.59
C ALA A 68 -2.62 -18.90 -11.61
N LEU A 69 -1.55 -19.58 -11.15
CA LEU A 69 -0.73 -20.43 -12.00
C LEU A 69 -1.51 -21.62 -12.58
N ASP A 70 -2.29 -22.31 -11.74
CA ASP A 70 -3.16 -23.41 -12.17
C ASP A 70 -4.21 -22.95 -13.19
N LEU A 71 -4.77 -21.75 -13.00
CA LEU A 71 -5.69 -21.14 -13.95
C LEU A 71 -5.00 -20.88 -15.32
N ALA A 72 -3.79 -20.35 -15.30
CA ALA A 72 -2.99 -20.08 -16.50
C ALA A 72 -2.66 -21.38 -17.27
N MET A 73 -2.30 -22.44 -16.55
CA MET A 73 -2.04 -23.76 -17.15
C MET A 73 -3.31 -24.35 -17.79
N ARG A 74 -4.46 -24.24 -17.13
CA ARG A 74 -5.76 -24.65 -17.71
C ARG A 74 -6.15 -23.84 -18.94
N ALA A 75 -5.82 -22.54 -18.96
CA ALA A 75 -6.01 -21.71 -20.15
C ALA A 75 -5.08 -22.17 -21.29
N GLU A 76 -3.82 -22.54 -20.99
CA GLU A 76 -2.87 -23.08 -21.95
C GLU A 76 -3.38 -24.41 -22.54
N ASP A 77 -3.91 -25.32 -21.71
CA ASP A 77 -4.51 -26.57 -22.15
C ASP A 77 -5.73 -26.35 -23.06
N HIS A 78 -6.55 -25.31 -22.76
CA HIS A 78 -7.76 -25.01 -23.54
C HIS A 78 -7.46 -24.35 -24.88
N PHE A 79 -6.63 -23.29 -24.89
CA PHE A 79 -6.36 -22.52 -26.09
C PHE A 79 -5.24 -23.11 -26.96
N GLY A 80 -4.47 -24.04 -26.42
CA GLY A 80 -3.39 -24.73 -27.11
C GLY A 80 -2.10 -23.95 -27.27
N PRO A 81 -1.10 -24.55 -27.94
CA PRO A 81 0.27 -24.05 -27.96
C PRO A 81 0.46 -22.75 -28.77
N GLU A 82 -0.45 -22.41 -29.66
CA GLU A 82 -0.38 -21.20 -30.48
C GLU A 82 -1.02 -19.97 -29.84
N ALA A 83 -1.41 -20.06 -28.55
CA ALA A 83 -2.03 -18.97 -27.82
C ALA A 83 -1.03 -18.25 -26.92
N ALA A 84 -0.73 -16.99 -27.23
CA ALA A 84 0.21 -16.17 -26.47
C ALA A 84 -0.30 -15.77 -25.08
N MET A 85 -1.59 -15.43 -24.94
CA MET A 85 -2.18 -14.92 -23.69
C MET A 85 -2.04 -15.89 -22.51
N PRO A 86 -2.34 -17.20 -22.62
CA PRO A 86 -2.14 -18.14 -21.51
C PRO A 86 -0.68 -18.21 -21.03
N ARG A 87 0.28 -18.16 -21.98
CA ARG A 87 1.71 -18.12 -21.62
C ARG A 87 2.09 -16.85 -20.92
N ALA A 88 1.55 -15.71 -21.33
CA ALA A 88 1.80 -14.43 -20.68
C ALA A 88 1.34 -14.43 -19.22
N ILE A 89 0.11 -14.89 -18.93
CA ILE A 89 -0.39 -14.96 -17.55
C ILE A 89 0.30 -16.05 -16.72
N LYS A 90 0.76 -17.15 -17.34
CA LYS A 90 1.62 -18.14 -16.68
C LYS A 90 2.96 -17.53 -16.29
N GLY A 91 3.59 -16.77 -17.19
CA GLY A 91 4.81 -16.04 -16.90
C GLY A 91 4.63 -15.03 -15.76
N ALA A 92 3.53 -14.30 -15.75
CA ALA A 92 3.18 -13.37 -14.67
C ALA A 92 3.07 -14.09 -13.31
N ALA A 93 2.33 -15.21 -13.24
CA ALA A 93 2.21 -16.00 -12.01
C ALA A 93 3.56 -16.54 -11.52
N LEU A 94 4.40 -17.02 -12.43
CA LEU A 94 5.74 -17.52 -12.12
C LEU A 94 6.65 -16.40 -11.59
N ALA A 95 6.58 -15.19 -12.15
CA ALA A 95 7.33 -14.03 -11.67
C ALA A 95 6.96 -13.65 -10.23
N GLU A 96 5.67 -13.65 -9.90
CA GLU A 96 5.16 -13.39 -8.55
C GLU A 96 5.61 -14.47 -7.55
N LEU A 97 5.63 -15.74 -7.97
CA LEU A 97 6.14 -16.86 -7.18
C LEU A 97 7.67 -16.87 -7.02
N GLY A 98 8.39 -15.89 -7.61
CA GLY A 98 9.85 -15.81 -7.56
C GLY A 98 10.57 -16.79 -8.50
N ARG A 99 9.84 -17.49 -9.36
CA ARG A 99 10.38 -18.42 -10.36
C ARG A 99 10.82 -17.66 -11.62
N THR A 100 11.73 -16.71 -11.45
CA THR A 100 12.08 -15.71 -12.48
C THR A 100 12.54 -16.32 -13.80
N ARG A 101 13.32 -17.41 -13.77
CA ARG A 101 13.80 -18.05 -15.03
C ARG A 101 12.66 -18.66 -15.83
N ASP A 102 11.75 -19.36 -15.15
CA ASP A 102 10.60 -19.99 -15.78
C ASP A 102 9.62 -18.94 -16.30
N ALA A 103 9.48 -17.82 -15.55
CA ALA A 103 8.67 -16.67 -15.95
C ALA A 103 9.19 -16.06 -17.28
N ILE A 104 10.49 -15.77 -17.34
CA ILE A 104 11.11 -15.19 -18.54
C ILE A 104 10.92 -16.13 -19.74
N ALA A 105 11.16 -17.44 -19.58
CA ALA A 105 10.98 -18.40 -20.67
C ALA A 105 9.53 -18.43 -21.20
N ALA A 106 8.54 -18.48 -20.30
CA ALA A 106 7.12 -18.45 -20.70
C ALA A 106 6.73 -17.15 -21.42
N LEU A 107 7.30 -16.01 -20.97
CA LEU A 107 7.05 -14.70 -21.58
C LEU A 107 7.75 -14.54 -22.92
N GLU A 108 8.95 -15.07 -23.10
CA GLU A 108 9.65 -15.14 -24.39
C GLU A 108 8.83 -15.96 -25.40
N GLU A 109 8.33 -17.13 -25.00
CA GLU A 109 7.42 -17.94 -25.86
C GLU A 109 6.14 -17.16 -26.22
N ALA A 110 5.54 -16.42 -25.26
CA ALA A 110 4.36 -15.62 -25.54
C ALA A 110 4.65 -14.52 -26.58
N ILE A 111 5.80 -13.84 -26.46
CA ILE A 111 6.24 -12.78 -27.40
C ILE A 111 6.58 -13.37 -28.78
N GLU A 112 7.16 -14.57 -28.82
CA GLU A 112 7.44 -15.26 -30.11
C GLU A 112 6.14 -15.61 -30.84
N ILE A 113 5.09 -16.00 -30.11
CA ILE A 113 3.78 -16.32 -30.71
C ILE A 113 3.07 -15.03 -31.15
N ASP A 114 3.05 -14.01 -30.31
CA ASP A 114 2.43 -12.73 -30.62
C ASP A 114 3.27 -11.56 -30.09
N GLY A 115 4.14 -11.04 -30.93
CA GLY A 115 5.00 -9.88 -30.61
C GLY A 115 4.23 -8.56 -30.42
N ASN A 116 2.92 -8.53 -30.66
CA ASN A 116 2.06 -7.38 -30.42
C ASN A 116 1.17 -7.51 -29.16
N LEU A 117 1.30 -8.58 -28.40
CA LEU A 117 0.62 -8.75 -27.13
C LEU A 117 1.29 -7.86 -26.06
N ALA A 118 0.74 -6.66 -25.82
CA ALA A 118 1.27 -5.68 -24.87
C ALA A 118 1.43 -6.27 -23.45
N LEU A 119 0.50 -7.13 -23.03
CA LEU A 119 0.55 -7.85 -21.76
C LEU A 119 1.86 -8.63 -21.59
N ALA A 120 2.30 -9.37 -22.61
CA ALA A 120 3.52 -10.18 -22.52
C ALA A 120 4.78 -9.31 -22.32
N TRP A 121 4.85 -8.17 -22.99
CA TRP A 121 5.93 -7.20 -22.81
C TRP A 121 5.88 -6.52 -21.43
N HIS A 122 4.68 -6.19 -20.93
CA HIS A 122 4.50 -5.62 -19.59
C HIS A 122 4.98 -6.60 -18.50
N GLU A 123 4.53 -7.83 -18.55
CA GLU A 123 4.91 -8.85 -17.57
C GLU A 123 6.40 -9.25 -17.69
N MET A 124 6.98 -9.21 -18.89
CA MET A 124 8.42 -9.37 -19.07
C MET A 124 9.20 -8.24 -18.39
N ALA A 125 8.72 -6.99 -18.51
CA ALA A 125 9.33 -5.85 -17.81
C ALA A 125 9.23 -6.01 -16.29
N TYR A 126 8.09 -6.49 -15.79
CA TYR A 126 7.90 -6.78 -14.37
C TYR A 126 8.84 -7.90 -13.88
N ALA A 127 8.98 -8.99 -14.63
CA ALA A 127 9.91 -10.07 -14.31
C ALA A 127 11.37 -9.58 -14.26
N ALA A 128 11.80 -8.77 -15.23
CA ALA A 128 13.12 -8.14 -15.23
C ALA A 128 13.32 -7.17 -14.05
N TYR A 129 12.29 -6.40 -13.70
CA TYR A 129 12.30 -5.55 -12.50
C TYR A 129 12.51 -6.37 -11.22
N ARG A 130 11.76 -7.46 -11.04
CA ARG A 130 11.91 -8.39 -9.90
C ARG A 130 13.30 -9.02 -9.85
N ALA A 131 13.93 -9.27 -10.99
CA ALA A 131 15.33 -9.71 -11.09
C ALA A 131 16.36 -8.62 -10.75
N GLY A 132 15.94 -7.36 -10.62
CA GLY A 132 16.84 -6.22 -10.41
C GLY A 132 17.52 -5.72 -11.69
N GLU A 133 17.09 -6.19 -12.86
CA GLU A 133 17.60 -5.84 -14.19
C GLU A 133 16.93 -4.56 -14.71
N TYR A 134 17.04 -3.45 -13.96
CA TYR A 134 16.26 -2.22 -14.18
C TYR A 134 16.40 -1.64 -15.59
N ALA A 135 17.60 -1.66 -16.17
CA ALA A 135 17.81 -1.14 -17.53
C ALA A 135 17.07 -1.99 -18.59
N ARG A 136 17.11 -3.33 -18.44
CA ARG A 136 16.37 -4.24 -19.30
C ARG A 136 14.86 -4.05 -19.13
N ALA A 137 14.40 -3.94 -17.89
CA ALA A 137 12.99 -3.72 -17.56
C ALA A 137 12.44 -2.46 -18.24
N LEU A 138 13.17 -1.34 -18.20
CA LEU A 138 12.76 -0.09 -18.87
C LEU A 138 12.70 -0.25 -20.39
N LEU A 139 13.70 -0.89 -21.00
CA LEU A 139 13.74 -1.11 -22.45
C LEU A 139 12.54 -1.95 -22.93
N VAL A 140 12.24 -3.02 -22.19
CA VAL A 140 11.11 -3.92 -22.51
C VAL A 140 9.78 -3.19 -22.30
N LEU A 141 9.68 -2.39 -21.23
CA LEU A 141 8.48 -1.62 -20.92
C LEU A 141 8.15 -0.55 -21.97
N ASP A 142 9.16 0.03 -22.61
CA ASP A 142 8.98 0.96 -23.73
C ASP A 142 8.22 0.29 -24.89
N ARG A 143 8.47 -1.00 -25.11
CA ARG A 143 7.73 -1.77 -26.14
C ARG A 143 6.28 -2.00 -25.74
N ALA A 144 6.02 -2.37 -24.47
CA ALA A 144 4.65 -2.51 -23.96
C ALA A 144 3.86 -1.20 -24.12
N PHE A 145 4.46 -0.08 -23.70
CA PHE A 145 3.83 1.24 -23.78
C PHE A 145 3.58 1.70 -25.24
N ALA A 146 4.47 1.38 -26.16
CA ALA A 146 4.30 1.70 -27.58
C ALA A 146 3.16 0.90 -28.24
N LEU A 147 2.88 -0.31 -27.73
CA LEU A 147 1.78 -1.15 -28.21
C LEU A 147 0.45 -0.69 -27.61
N GLU A 148 0.42 -0.46 -26.31
CA GLU A 148 -0.77 -0.07 -25.55
C GLU A 148 -0.38 0.88 -24.41
N PRO A 149 -0.56 2.20 -24.60
CA PRO A 149 -0.36 3.15 -23.52
C PRO A 149 -1.37 2.91 -22.39
N HIS A 150 -0.89 2.49 -21.22
CA HIS A 150 -1.72 2.18 -20.06
C HIS A 150 -1.17 2.81 -18.79
N THR A 151 -2.04 3.20 -17.86
CA THR A 151 -1.67 3.78 -16.56
C THR A 151 -0.74 2.85 -15.77
N ASP A 152 -1.01 1.53 -15.76
CA ASP A 152 -0.20 0.56 -15.03
C ASP A 152 1.23 0.45 -15.58
N THR A 153 1.41 0.67 -16.91
CA THR A 153 2.74 0.71 -17.53
C THR A 153 3.55 1.91 -17.04
N LEU A 154 2.89 3.07 -16.86
CA LEU A 154 3.53 4.27 -16.28
C LEU A 154 3.81 4.07 -14.77
N MET A 155 2.92 3.42 -14.03
CA MET A 155 3.15 3.04 -12.64
C MET A 155 4.37 2.14 -12.51
N LEU A 156 4.45 1.07 -13.29
CA LEU A 156 5.60 0.15 -13.30
C LEU A 156 6.90 0.88 -13.68
N ARG A 157 6.85 1.79 -14.66
CA ARG A 157 8.00 2.64 -15.02
C ARG A 157 8.49 3.45 -13.83
N GLY A 158 7.60 4.09 -13.09
CA GLY A 158 7.92 4.84 -11.88
C GLY A 158 8.58 3.96 -10.82
N HIS A 159 8.05 2.78 -10.57
CA HIS A 159 8.62 1.82 -9.62
C HIS A 159 10.03 1.36 -10.02
N ILE A 160 10.25 1.05 -11.30
CA ILE A 160 11.57 0.64 -11.82
C ILE A 160 12.59 1.79 -11.65
N LEU A 161 12.22 3.00 -12.04
CA LEU A 161 13.09 4.18 -11.95
C LEU A 161 13.44 4.51 -10.50
N ARG A 162 12.45 4.48 -9.60
CA ARG A 162 12.68 4.67 -8.16
C ARG A 162 13.61 3.61 -7.58
N ALA A 163 13.41 2.33 -7.91
CA ALA A 163 14.29 1.26 -7.47
C ALA A 163 15.73 1.41 -7.99
N ALA A 164 15.89 1.97 -9.19
CA ALA A 164 17.18 2.32 -9.75
C ALA A 164 17.83 3.56 -9.08
N GLY A 165 17.07 4.30 -8.25
CA GLY A 165 17.49 5.54 -7.60
C GLY A 165 17.36 6.79 -8.50
N GLN A 166 16.59 6.70 -9.58
CA GLN A 166 16.31 7.80 -10.51
C GLN A 166 15.01 8.50 -10.10
N PHE A 167 15.05 9.22 -8.96
CA PHE A 167 13.85 9.73 -8.29
C PHE A 167 13.09 10.76 -9.14
N ASP A 168 13.79 11.70 -9.78
CA ASP A 168 13.16 12.74 -10.61
C ASP A 168 12.41 12.12 -11.80
N ALA A 169 13.03 11.16 -12.47
CA ALA A 169 12.39 10.43 -13.58
C ALA A 169 11.22 9.55 -13.10
N ALA A 170 11.32 8.96 -11.90
CA ALA A 170 10.24 8.20 -11.30
C ALA A 170 9.04 9.08 -10.98
N GLU A 171 9.26 10.29 -10.44
CA GLU A 171 8.21 11.26 -10.17
C GLU A 171 7.45 11.62 -11.45
N VAL A 172 8.16 11.95 -12.53
CA VAL A 172 7.55 12.24 -13.84
C VAL A 172 6.72 11.06 -14.36
N ALA A 173 7.18 9.82 -14.18
CA ALA A 173 6.43 8.64 -14.60
C ALA A 173 5.13 8.47 -13.79
N PHE A 174 5.17 8.69 -12.47
CA PHE A 174 3.97 8.64 -11.62
C PHE A 174 3.01 9.82 -11.88
N GLU A 175 3.52 11.02 -12.19
CA GLU A 175 2.69 12.15 -12.62
C GLU A 175 1.97 11.84 -13.94
N GLY A 176 2.65 11.17 -14.87
CA GLY A 176 2.02 10.67 -16.10
C GLY A 176 0.92 9.65 -15.81
N ALA A 177 1.14 8.73 -14.88
CA ALA A 177 0.14 7.76 -14.43
C ALA A 177 -1.07 8.45 -13.76
N GLN A 178 -0.83 9.46 -12.91
CA GLN A 178 -1.88 10.26 -12.28
C GLN A 178 -2.77 10.96 -13.32
N GLN A 179 -2.14 11.54 -14.35
CA GLN A 179 -2.85 12.26 -15.42
C GLN A 179 -3.63 11.33 -16.34
N SER A 180 -3.13 10.12 -16.62
CA SER A 180 -3.79 9.13 -17.46
C SER A 180 -4.88 8.32 -16.73
N ALA A 181 -4.97 8.42 -15.40
CA ALA A 181 -5.92 7.65 -14.60
C ALA A 181 -7.36 8.13 -14.84
N GLU A 182 -8.21 7.25 -15.35
CA GLU A 182 -9.63 7.52 -15.60
C GLU A 182 -10.49 7.52 -14.33
N HIS A 183 -10.00 6.86 -13.26
CA HIS A 183 -10.72 6.67 -12.01
C HIS A 183 -9.93 7.19 -10.80
N ASP A 184 -10.64 7.45 -9.71
CA ASP A 184 -10.05 8.02 -8.49
C ASP A 184 -9.05 7.09 -7.79
N VAL A 185 -9.26 5.77 -7.83
CA VAL A 185 -8.39 4.83 -7.12
C VAL A 185 -6.97 4.82 -7.71
N PRO A 186 -6.75 4.59 -9.02
CA PRO A 186 -5.42 4.67 -9.62
C PRO A 186 -4.79 6.06 -9.46
N ARG A 187 -5.60 7.13 -9.53
CA ARG A 187 -5.11 8.50 -9.34
C ARG A 187 -4.52 8.72 -7.95
N ARG A 188 -5.25 8.29 -6.90
CA ARG A 188 -4.77 8.39 -5.51
C ARG A 188 -3.55 7.50 -5.25
N GLU A 189 -3.48 6.35 -5.92
CA GLU A 189 -2.30 5.49 -5.84
C GLU A 189 -1.07 6.20 -6.42
N ALA A 190 -1.17 6.77 -7.60
CA ALA A 190 -0.10 7.57 -8.20
C ALA A 190 0.31 8.77 -7.32
N GLU A 191 -0.65 9.47 -6.69
CA GLU A 191 -0.36 10.55 -5.74
C GLU A 191 0.45 10.07 -4.53
N ARG A 192 0.12 8.90 -3.99
CA ARG A 192 0.89 8.28 -2.90
C ARG A 192 2.30 7.95 -3.33
N GLU A 193 2.47 7.39 -4.54
CA GLU A 193 3.77 7.04 -5.10
C GLU A 193 4.65 8.27 -5.40
N ILE A 194 4.06 9.37 -5.89
CA ILE A 194 4.75 10.66 -6.04
C ILE A 194 5.27 11.14 -4.68
N ALA A 195 4.41 11.16 -3.67
CA ALA A 195 4.80 11.60 -2.33
C ALA A 195 5.89 10.70 -1.72
N ALA A 196 5.80 9.38 -1.90
CA ALA A 196 6.81 8.42 -1.46
C ALA A 196 8.16 8.64 -2.18
N THR A 197 8.12 8.91 -3.49
CA THR A 197 9.30 9.16 -4.30
C THR A 197 10.01 10.44 -3.87
N ARG A 198 9.26 11.52 -3.64
CA ARG A 198 9.79 12.80 -3.11
C ARG A 198 10.49 12.61 -1.77
N ARG A 199 9.88 11.86 -0.84
CA ARG A 199 10.52 11.57 0.46
C ARG A 199 11.78 10.72 0.29
N ALA A 200 11.74 9.69 -0.55
CA ALA A 200 12.90 8.84 -0.85
C ALA A 200 14.08 9.66 -1.41
N ALA A 201 13.82 10.62 -2.27
CA ALA A 201 14.85 11.53 -2.84
C ALA A 201 15.60 12.32 -1.75
N THR A 202 14.94 12.65 -0.63
CA THR A 202 15.58 13.40 0.47
C THR A 202 16.54 12.56 1.33
N LEU A 203 16.60 11.25 1.14
CA LEU A 203 17.40 10.31 1.96
C LEU A 203 18.85 10.17 1.45
N GLY A 204 19.46 11.29 1.05
CA GLY A 204 20.89 11.37 0.75
C GLY A 204 21.35 10.61 -0.49
N GLY A 205 20.48 10.44 -1.49
CA GLY A 205 20.80 9.76 -2.76
C GLY A 205 20.98 8.24 -2.64
N LYS A 206 20.62 7.65 -1.51
CA LYS A 206 20.63 6.20 -1.33
C LYS A 206 19.59 5.55 -2.25
N LYS A 207 19.94 4.38 -2.81
CA LYS A 207 18.95 3.54 -3.51
C LYS A 207 18.00 2.87 -2.49
N PRO A 208 16.70 2.68 -2.78
CA PRO A 208 15.71 2.13 -1.83
C PRO A 208 16.13 0.80 -1.18
N LYS A 209 16.83 -0.07 -1.90
CA LYS A 209 17.35 -1.33 -1.36
C LYS A 209 18.39 -1.17 -0.23
N ARG A 210 18.92 0.04 -0.04
CA ARG A 210 19.90 0.39 1.02
C ARG A 210 19.26 1.19 2.15
N PHE A 211 17.96 1.43 2.10
CA PHE A 211 17.26 2.11 3.17
C PHE A 211 17.23 1.24 4.42
N THR A 212 17.42 1.86 5.58
CA THR A 212 17.10 1.23 6.86
C THR A 212 15.58 1.00 6.95
N VAL A 213 15.13 0.22 7.94
CA VAL A 213 13.69 0.02 8.18
C VAL A 213 12.98 1.36 8.42
N ARG A 214 13.62 2.27 9.19
CA ARG A 214 13.08 3.61 9.47
C ARG A 214 13.04 4.48 8.22
N GLU A 215 14.10 4.52 7.42
CA GLU A 215 14.14 5.26 6.16
C GLU A 215 13.08 4.74 5.18
N ARG A 216 12.84 3.43 5.14
CA ARG A 216 11.80 2.82 4.31
C ARG A 216 10.42 3.23 4.77
N ALA A 217 10.12 3.09 6.09
CA ALA A 217 8.86 3.53 6.66
C ALA A 217 8.61 5.02 6.40
N PHE A 218 9.63 5.86 6.59
CA PHE A 218 9.55 7.29 6.30
C PHE A 218 9.28 7.56 4.81
N ALA A 219 10.00 6.92 3.91
CA ALA A 219 9.78 7.09 2.47
C ALA A 219 8.35 6.72 2.07
N GLU A 220 7.83 5.59 2.57
CA GLU A 220 6.49 5.12 2.22
C GLU A 220 5.39 5.97 2.88
N THR A 221 5.53 6.34 4.15
CA THR A 221 4.43 6.92 4.94
C THR A 221 4.59 8.39 5.29
N GLY A 222 5.82 8.91 5.32
CA GLY A 222 6.16 10.21 5.91
C GLY A 222 6.15 10.22 7.44
N GLY A 223 5.84 9.08 8.07
CA GLY A 223 5.83 8.90 9.53
C GLY A 223 7.19 8.52 10.08
N ILE A 224 7.40 8.80 11.36
CA ILE A 224 8.64 8.52 12.08
C ILE A 224 8.48 7.20 12.83
N LEU A 225 9.24 6.18 12.46
CA LEU A 225 9.22 4.87 13.09
C LEU A 225 10.14 4.83 14.31
N LEU A 226 9.62 4.45 15.48
CA LEU A 226 10.37 4.38 16.74
C LEU A 226 11.10 3.04 16.91
N ASP A 227 10.49 1.94 16.47
CA ASP A 227 11.11 0.62 16.51
C ASP A 227 12.16 0.47 15.40
N ALA A 228 13.33 -0.05 15.77
CA ALA A 228 14.38 -0.45 14.82
C ALA A 228 14.40 -1.97 14.55
N GLY A 229 13.41 -2.70 15.09
CA GLY A 229 13.34 -4.16 14.98
C GLY A 229 13.44 -4.64 13.54
N GLY A 230 14.23 -5.66 13.35
CA GLY A 230 14.79 -6.18 12.11
C GLY A 230 13.92 -6.17 10.85
N ASP A 231 14.55 -6.40 9.70
CA ASP A 231 13.99 -6.35 8.32
C ASP A 231 12.80 -7.29 8.04
N ALA A 232 12.32 -8.06 9.01
CA ALA A 232 11.23 -8.99 8.82
C ALA A 232 9.88 -8.35 9.20
N PRO A 233 8.90 -8.28 8.27
CA PRO A 233 7.51 -8.03 8.62
C PRO A 233 7.02 -9.23 9.45
N GLY A 234 6.75 -9.01 10.72
CA GLY A 234 6.22 -10.04 11.61
C GLY A 234 6.14 -9.55 13.04
N ALA A 235 5.12 -10.02 13.77
CA ALA A 235 5.08 -9.80 15.20
C ALA A 235 6.34 -10.40 15.83
N PRO A 236 7.04 -9.69 16.73
CA PRO A 236 8.16 -10.27 17.49
C PRO A 236 7.66 -11.51 18.25
N ALA A 237 8.57 -12.43 18.56
CA ALA A 237 8.26 -13.57 19.40
C ALA A 237 7.47 -13.10 20.63
N THR A 238 6.40 -13.79 20.99
CA THR A 238 5.37 -13.35 21.96
C THR A 238 5.92 -12.79 23.26
N ASP A 239 7.03 -13.33 23.76
CA ASP A 239 7.62 -12.95 25.05
C ASP A 239 8.32 -11.58 25.05
N GLY A 240 8.74 -11.07 23.89
CA GLY A 240 9.43 -9.79 23.74
C GLY A 240 8.50 -8.60 23.48
N VAL A 241 7.24 -8.84 23.15
CA VAL A 241 6.29 -7.79 22.71
C VAL A 241 6.07 -6.70 23.75
N PRO A 242 5.78 -6.99 25.05
CA PRO A 242 5.57 -5.94 26.03
C PRO A 242 6.80 -5.02 26.23
N ALA A 243 8.00 -5.60 26.18
CA ALA A 243 9.24 -4.84 26.29
C ALA A 243 9.47 -3.92 25.07
N LEU A 244 9.14 -4.39 23.88
CA LEU A 244 9.17 -3.61 22.64
C LEU A 244 8.21 -2.43 22.72
N LEU A 245 6.95 -2.67 23.09
CA LEU A 245 5.93 -1.62 23.20
C LEU A 245 6.33 -0.57 24.25
N ALA A 246 6.84 -1.01 25.40
CA ALA A 246 7.36 -0.10 26.42
C ALA A 246 8.56 0.72 25.90
N SER A 247 9.43 0.14 25.09
CA SER A 247 10.53 0.84 24.43
C SER A 247 10.03 1.91 23.46
N CYS A 248 9.06 1.58 22.62
CA CYS A 248 8.43 2.53 21.68
C CYS A 248 7.81 3.72 22.46
N LEU A 249 7.10 3.45 23.55
CA LEU A 249 6.49 4.50 24.36
C LEU A 249 7.51 5.41 25.05
N ARG A 250 8.59 4.84 25.57
CA ARG A 250 9.71 5.65 26.13
C ARG A 250 10.38 6.50 25.06
N SER A 251 10.55 5.96 23.85
CA SER A 251 11.10 6.71 22.70
C SER A 251 10.16 7.83 22.26
N LEU A 252 8.84 7.61 22.29
CA LEU A 252 7.85 8.66 22.02
C LEU A 252 7.98 9.81 23.04
N VAL A 253 8.03 9.50 24.33
CA VAL A 253 8.20 10.51 25.39
C VAL A 253 9.50 11.30 25.21
N GLY A 254 10.59 10.60 24.86
CA GLY A 254 11.86 11.23 24.53
C GLY A 254 11.78 12.13 23.30
N LEU A 255 11.10 11.69 22.25
CA LEU A 255 10.92 12.44 21.01
C LEU A 255 10.09 13.72 21.22
N VAL A 256 9.00 13.62 21.96
CA VAL A 256 8.16 14.77 22.35
C VAL A 256 9.01 15.84 23.05
N SER A 257 9.90 15.41 23.95
CA SER A 257 10.83 16.31 24.65
C SER A 257 11.89 16.90 23.71
N ALA A 258 12.54 16.07 22.89
CA ALA A 258 13.64 16.46 22.01
C ALA A 258 13.19 17.43 20.89
N LEU A 259 11.97 17.29 20.40
CA LEU A 259 11.39 18.14 19.36
C LEU A 259 10.64 19.36 19.95
N GLU A 260 10.61 19.50 21.28
CA GLU A 260 9.87 20.56 21.97
C GLU A 260 8.40 20.66 21.53
N TRP A 261 7.76 19.53 21.24
CA TRP A 261 6.37 19.53 20.74
C TRP A 261 5.37 20.13 21.73
N ARG A 262 5.58 19.94 23.04
CA ARG A 262 4.76 20.47 24.16
C ARG A 262 3.26 20.28 23.93
N PRO A 263 2.76 19.07 23.68
CA PRO A 263 1.32 18.83 23.66
C PRO A 263 0.76 19.10 25.04
N VAL A 264 -0.33 19.86 25.11
CA VAL A 264 -1.01 20.18 26.37
C VAL A 264 -2.03 19.10 26.72
N VAL A 265 -2.52 18.42 25.68
CA VAL A 265 -3.59 17.44 25.77
C VAL A 265 -3.25 16.17 24.99
N CYS A 266 -3.59 15.02 25.56
CA CYS A 266 -3.63 13.73 24.89
C CYS A 266 -5.08 13.31 24.66
N GLY A 267 -5.40 12.82 23.46
CA GLY A 267 -6.70 12.26 23.10
C GLY A 267 -6.60 10.83 22.63
N ALA A 268 -7.47 9.95 23.13
CA ALA A 268 -7.61 8.58 22.66
C ALA A 268 -8.51 8.51 21.43
N VAL A 269 -8.13 7.75 20.40
CA VAL A 269 -8.95 7.58 19.18
C VAL A 269 -10.23 6.81 19.50
N SER A 270 -10.12 5.80 20.35
CA SER A 270 -11.24 4.99 20.83
C SER A 270 -11.20 4.84 22.35
N PRO A 271 -12.28 4.42 23.00
CA PRO A 271 -12.27 4.14 24.44
C PRO A 271 -11.20 3.11 24.86
N ASP A 272 -10.90 2.16 23.99
CA ASP A 272 -9.86 1.15 24.22
C ASP A 272 -8.44 1.73 24.24
N ASP A 273 -8.25 2.93 23.69
CA ASP A 273 -6.96 3.64 23.66
C ASP A 273 -6.76 4.58 24.86
N GLU A 274 -7.78 4.74 25.72
CA GLU A 274 -7.71 5.62 26.90
C GLU A 274 -6.55 5.26 27.86
N PRO A 275 -6.25 3.98 28.16
CA PRO A 275 -5.12 3.62 29.01
C PRO A 275 -3.77 4.08 28.41
N LEU A 276 -3.62 3.99 27.08
CA LEU A 276 -2.44 4.47 26.36
C LEU A 276 -2.32 6.00 26.49
N ALA A 277 -3.41 6.73 26.21
CA ALA A 277 -3.44 8.18 26.29
C ALA A 277 -3.14 8.67 27.71
N ALA A 278 -3.71 8.03 28.74
CA ALA A 278 -3.47 8.36 30.15
C ALA A 278 -2.01 8.13 30.57
N ALA A 279 -1.39 7.04 30.10
CA ALA A 279 0.00 6.73 30.44
C ALA A 279 0.96 7.72 29.78
N VAL A 280 0.77 8.02 28.49
CA VAL A 280 1.60 9.00 27.77
C VAL A 280 1.40 10.40 28.34
N ALA A 281 0.16 10.85 28.58
CA ALA A 281 -0.15 12.14 29.17
C ALA A 281 0.55 12.33 30.49
N ARG A 282 0.51 11.33 31.39
CA ARG A 282 1.21 11.37 32.69
C ARG A 282 2.73 11.51 32.48
N ALA A 283 3.31 10.83 31.51
CA ALA A 283 4.74 10.86 31.24
C ALA A 283 5.24 12.21 30.70
N ILE A 284 4.40 12.92 29.91
CA ILE A 284 4.76 14.22 29.30
C ILE A 284 4.18 15.43 30.03
N GLY A 285 3.40 15.21 31.10
CA GLY A 285 2.78 16.29 31.86
C GLY A 285 1.56 16.93 31.19
N ALA A 286 0.88 16.20 30.30
CA ALA A 286 -0.32 16.64 29.59
C ALA A 286 -1.61 16.20 30.31
N GLN A 287 -2.75 16.78 29.89
CA GLN A 287 -4.08 16.36 30.32
C GLN A 287 -4.65 15.33 29.35
N VAL A 288 -5.59 14.50 29.79
CA VAL A 288 -6.37 13.62 28.93
C VAL A 288 -7.74 14.24 28.71
N LEU A 289 -8.13 14.41 27.45
CA LEU A 289 -9.47 14.83 27.06
C LEU A 289 -10.08 13.82 26.07
N PRO A 290 -11.42 13.66 26.10
CA PRO A 290 -12.10 12.95 25.02
C PRO A 290 -11.79 13.60 23.67
N VAL A 291 -11.59 12.81 22.63
CA VAL A 291 -11.26 13.32 21.29
C VAL A 291 -12.28 14.34 20.79
N ALA A 292 -13.56 14.19 21.14
CA ALA A 292 -14.61 15.15 20.78
C ALA A 292 -14.39 16.55 21.38
N ALA A 293 -13.70 16.67 22.52
CA ALA A 293 -13.44 17.92 23.23
C ALA A 293 -12.10 18.59 22.85
N LEU A 294 -11.32 17.99 21.93
CA LEU A 294 -10.04 18.56 21.49
C LEU A 294 -10.25 19.83 20.66
N ASP A 295 -9.40 20.82 20.93
CA ASP A 295 -9.33 22.10 20.23
C ASP A 295 -7.99 22.27 19.48
N PRO A 296 -7.94 22.99 18.33
CA PRO A 296 -6.69 23.26 17.62
C PRO A 296 -5.62 23.97 18.45
N THR A 297 -6.01 24.79 19.42
CA THR A 297 -5.10 25.55 20.29
C THR A 297 -4.38 24.66 21.32
N ASP A 298 -4.93 23.48 21.61
CA ASP A 298 -4.38 22.52 22.56
C ASP A 298 -3.12 21.81 22.03
N ARG A 299 -2.83 21.91 20.73
CA ARG A 299 -1.77 21.10 20.06
C ARG A 299 -1.86 19.63 20.46
N PRO A 300 -3.00 18.97 20.24
CA PRO A 300 -3.26 17.67 20.83
C PRO A 300 -2.31 16.60 20.28
N LEU A 301 -1.96 15.64 21.15
CA LEU A 301 -1.39 14.36 20.74
C LEU A 301 -2.50 13.31 20.74
N VAL A 302 -2.92 12.90 19.55
CA VAL A 302 -3.95 11.87 19.36
C VAL A 302 -3.27 10.50 19.30
N LEU A 303 -3.74 9.56 20.12
CA LEU A 303 -3.10 8.26 20.28
C LEU A 303 -4.05 7.12 19.94
N ALA A 304 -3.53 6.12 19.21
CA ALA A 304 -4.15 4.84 18.98
C ALA A 304 -3.17 3.70 19.29
N ALA A 305 -3.67 2.62 19.89
CA ALA A 305 -2.89 1.41 20.04
C ALA A 305 -2.71 0.70 18.68
N TRP A 306 -3.75 0.72 17.86
CA TRP A 306 -3.76 0.09 16.55
C TRP A 306 -4.29 1.04 15.46
N ASN A 307 -3.52 1.17 14.36
CA ASN A 307 -3.98 1.82 13.13
C ASN A 307 -4.07 0.78 12.00
N GLY A 308 -5.28 0.31 11.75
CA GLY A 308 -5.63 -0.57 10.62
C GLY A 308 -6.41 0.16 9.52
N GLY A 309 -6.37 1.49 9.46
CA GLY A 309 -7.09 2.28 8.44
C GLY A 309 -8.58 2.48 8.73
N GLY A 310 -9.02 2.37 9.99
CA GLY A 310 -10.42 2.56 10.38
C GLY A 310 -10.92 4.00 10.20
N ARG A 311 -12.24 4.16 9.96
CA ARG A 311 -12.89 5.48 9.75
C ARG A 311 -12.62 6.49 10.88
N GLU A 312 -12.60 6.03 12.12
CA GLU A 312 -12.37 6.89 13.29
C GLU A 312 -10.98 7.51 13.25
N TRP A 313 -9.96 6.70 12.95
CA TRP A 313 -8.59 7.18 12.77
C TRP A 313 -8.48 8.21 11.66
N GLY A 314 -8.97 7.91 10.45
CA GLY A 314 -8.97 8.83 9.31
C GLY A 314 -9.69 10.14 9.62
N HIS A 315 -10.80 10.09 10.35
CA HIS A 315 -11.52 11.29 10.79
C HIS A 315 -10.67 12.16 11.73
N GLN A 316 -9.94 11.56 12.68
CA GLN A 316 -9.06 12.33 13.58
C GLN A 316 -7.87 12.94 12.82
N LEU A 317 -7.25 12.21 11.91
CA LEU A 317 -6.18 12.76 11.07
C LEU A 317 -6.67 13.94 10.24
N SER A 318 -7.84 13.82 9.60
CA SER A 318 -8.45 14.91 8.84
C SER A 318 -8.74 16.16 9.70
N ARG A 319 -9.06 15.98 10.98
CA ARG A 319 -9.19 17.11 11.93
C ARG A 319 -7.85 17.79 12.17
N LEU A 320 -6.80 17.02 12.51
CA LEU A 320 -5.45 17.55 12.72
C LEU A 320 -4.93 18.28 11.49
N GLU A 321 -5.21 17.76 10.29
CA GLU A 321 -4.83 18.38 9.03
C GLU A 321 -5.55 19.72 8.81
N ARG A 322 -6.86 19.79 9.05
CA ARG A 322 -7.63 21.04 8.96
C ARG A 322 -7.17 22.07 9.98
N TRP A 323 -6.85 21.62 11.19
CA TRP A 323 -6.36 22.50 12.25
C TRP A 323 -4.92 22.97 12.03
N ARG A 324 -4.17 22.25 11.20
CA ARG A 324 -2.72 22.46 11.02
C ARG A 324 -1.95 22.44 12.35
N SER A 325 -2.45 21.67 13.29
CA SER A 325 -1.95 21.60 14.67
C SER A 325 -2.12 20.18 15.22
N GLY A 326 -1.28 19.84 16.19
CA GLY A 326 -1.32 18.55 16.86
C GLY A 326 -0.53 17.47 16.15
N TYR A 327 -0.48 16.30 16.76
CA TYR A 327 0.32 15.15 16.35
C TYR A 327 -0.51 13.88 16.46
N ALA A 328 -0.21 12.90 15.63
CA ALA A 328 -0.85 11.60 15.63
C ALA A 328 0.17 10.50 15.92
N PHE A 329 -0.11 9.62 16.86
CA PHE A 329 0.71 8.47 17.20
C PHE A 329 -0.09 7.19 17.11
N ALA A 330 0.43 6.20 16.39
CA ALA A 330 -0.05 4.83 16.42
C ALA A 330 1.03 3.92 17.00
N LEU A 331 0.72 3.17 18.06
CA LEU A 331 1.68 2.25 18.69
C LEU A 331 2.01 1.10 17.72
N ALA A 332 1.02 0.58 17.01
CA ALA A 332 1.21 -0.38 15.94
C ALA A 332 0.43 0.05 14.70
N GLN A 333 1.03 -0.07 13.53
CA GLN A 333 0.42 0.26 12.25
C GLN A 333 0.39 -0.94 11.32
N GLY A 334 -0.78 -1.21 10.71
CA GLY A 334 -0.94 -2.24 9.71
C GLY A 334 -0.21 -1.91 8.41
N ALA A 335 0.10 -2.94 7.62
CA ALA A 335 0.78 -2.78 6.34
C ALA A 335 -0.04 -1.96 5.33
N ASP A 336 -1.36 -2.11 5.39
CA ASP A 336 -2.31 -1.53 4.43
C ASP A 336 -3.01 -0.27 4.97
N ALA A 337 -2.49 0.35 6.04
CA ALA A 337 -3.07 1.55 6.60
C ALA A 337 -2.95 2.73 5.61
N GLU A 338 -4.07 3.17 5.05
CA GLU A 338 -4.13 4.27 4.08
C GLU A 338 -3.70 5.61 4.68
N ASP A 339 -3.99 5.81 5.96
CA ASP A 339 -3.72 7.04 6.70
C ASP A 339 -2.66 6.78 7.78
N PRO A 340 -1.36 6.90 7.48
CA PRO A 340 -0.30 6.67 8.45
C PRO A 340 -0.25 7.74 9.54
N ALA A 341 0.21 7.36 10.74
CA ALA A 341 0.48 8.29 11.85
C ALA A 341 1.71 9.17 11.56
N ASP A 342 1.81 10.29 12.32
CA ASP A 342 3.03 11.13 12.32
C ASP A 342 4.20 10.40 12.99
N VAL A 343 3.90 9.63 14.03
CA VAL A 343 4.85 8.77 14.74
C VAL A 343 4.27 7.37 14.86
N ILE A 344 5.07 6.38 14.53
CA ILE A 344 4.70 4.98 14.49
C ILE A 344 5.58 4.23 15.48
N GLY A 345 4.98 3.51 16.42
CA GLY A 345 5.70 2.68 17.37
C GLY A 345 6.35 1.49 16.67
N THR A 346 5.55 0.63 16.09
CA THR A 346 5.99 -0.51 15.27
C THR A 346 5.21 -0.57 13.96
N TRP A 347 5.87 -0.99 12.88
CA TRP A 347 5.36 -0.90 11.53
C TRP A 347 5.11 -2.29 10.94
N ARG A 348 4.05 -2.41 10.10
CA ARG A 348 3.65 -3.67 9.48
C ARG A 348 3.37 -4.78 10.50
N TRP A 349 2.68 -4.40 11.58
CA TRP A 349 2.26 -5.35 12.58
C TRP A 349 1.32 -6.42 11.99
N ALA A 350 1.72 -7.69 12.10
CA ALA A 350 0.94 -8.82 11.58
C ALA A 350 0.09 -9.55 12.64
N GLY A 351 0.12 -9.08 13.90
CA GLY A 351 -0.64 -9.69 15.01
C GLY A 351 -2.07 -9.17 15.12
N GLU A 352 -2.92 -9.92 15.80
CA GLU A 352 -4.30 -9.53 16.08
C GLU A 352 -4.36 -8.31 17.01
N PRO A 353 -5.26 -7.33 16.75
CA PRO A 353 -5.42 -6.13 17.60
C PRO A 353 -5.72 -6.45 19.07
N ALA A 354 -6.48 -7.52 19.33
CA ALA A 354 -6.78 -7.96 20.70
C ALA A 354 -5.54 -8.48 21.44
N ALA A 355 -4.61 -9.12 20.75
CA ALA A 355 -3.34 -9.55 21.33
C ALA A 355 -2.45 -8.34 21.66
N LEU A 356 -2.40 -7.34 20.77
CA LEU A 356 -1.69 -6.09 21.00
C LEU A 356 -2.15 -5.39 22.28
N ARG A 357 -3.45 -5.32 22.54
CA ARG A 357 -4.01 -4.69 23.74
C ARG A 357 -3.55 -5.37 25.04
N ARG A 358 -3.55 -6.73 25.08
CA ARG A 358 -3.04 -7.49 26.25
C ARG A 358 -1.57 -7.20 26.51
N HIS A 359 -0.76 -7.11 25.48
CA HIS A 359 0.66 -6.76 25.61
C HIS A 359 0.87 -5.30 26.02
N LEU A 360 0.01 -4.40 25.57
CA LEU A 360 0.02 -2.99 25.96
C LEU A 360 -0.25 -2.83 27.46
N GLU A 361 -1.22 -3.53 28.05
CA GLU A 361 -1.48 -3.51 29.48
C GLU A 361 -0.23 -3.87 30.30
N GLN A 362 0.50 -4.91 29.86
CA GLN A 362 1.77 -5.31 30.47
C GLN A 362 2.87 -4.24 30.31
N ALA A 363 2.95 -3.62 29.14
CA ALA A 363 3.92 -2.55 28.86
C ALA A 363 3.66 -1.30 29.72
N LEU A 364 2.39 -0.96 29.97
CA LEU A 364 1.96 0.19 30.76
C LEU A 364 2.06 -0.02 32.28
N ALA A 365 2.27 -1.25 32.74
CA ALA A 365 2.50 -1.55 34.15
C ALA A 365 3.80 -0.94 34.70
N GLN A 366 4.72 -0.53 33.84
CA GLN A 366 5.99 0.10 34.21
C GLN A 366 5.96 1.61 33.94
N PRO A 367 6.74 2.43 34.70
CA PRO A 367 6.92 3.84 34.37
C PRO A 367 7.50 4.04 32.97
N LEU A 368 7.10 5.12 32.32
CA LEU A 368 7.57 5.54 30.99
C LEU A 368 8.53 6.74 31.08
N PRO A 369 9.75 6.59 31.63
CA PRO A 369 10.73 7.67 31.61
C PRO A 369 11.12 7.99 30.16
N ALA A 370 11.45 9.25 29.86
CA ALA A 370 11.99 9.63 28.56
C ALA A 370 13.29 8.83 28.28
N ALA A 371 13.34 8.18 27.13
CA ALA A 371 14.56 7.55 26.63
C ALA A 371 15.37 8.54 25.78
N ALA A 372 16.68 8.31 25.69
CA ALA A 372 17.49 8.98 24.66
C ALA A 372 16.95 8.61 23.28
N VAL A 373 16.75 9.61 22.43
CA VAL A 373 16.22 9.42 21.07
C VAL A 373 17.37 9.07 20.13
N ASP A 374 17.18 8.03 19.34
CA ASP A 374 18.14 7.62 18.31
C ASP A 374 18.38 8.78 17.33
N PRO A 375 19.65 9.10 17.00
CA PRO A 375 19.99 10.16 16.04
C PRO A 375 19.31 10.00 14.67
N GLU A 376 19.07 8.79 14.19
CA GLU A 376 18.35 8.54 12.95
C GLU A 376 16.89 9.01 13.05
N ILE A 377 16.21 8.75 14.18
CA ILE A 377 14.85 9.23 14.45
C ILE A 377 14.81 10.76 14.38
N LEU A 378 15.78 11.44 15.03
CA LEU A 378 15.86 12.90 15.02
C LEU A 378 16.11 13.45 13.62
N ALA A 379 16.98 12.80 12.83
CA ALA A 379 17.27 13.20 11.46
C ALA A 379 16.02 13.09 10.56
N LEU A 380 15.28 11.99 10.67
CA LEU A 380 14.02 11.82 9.93
C LEU A 380 12.93 12.81 10.39
N ALA A 381 12.84 13.08 11.70
CA ALA A 381 11.90 14.06 12.23
C ALA A 381 12.25 15.51 11.81
N ALA A 382 13.52 15.80 11.56
CA ALA A 382 13.95 17.10 11.04
C ALA A 382 13.68 17.28 9.54
N ASN A 383 13.38 16.21 8.81
CA ASN A 383 13.11 16.25 7.37
C ASN A 383 11.88 17.13 7.07
N PRO A 384 11.97 18.08 6.10
CA PRO A 384 10.84 18.96 5.76
C PRO A 384 9.59 18.20 5.28
N LEU A 385 9.78 17.00 4.69
CA LEU A 385 8.70 16.14 4.21
C LEU A 385 8.19 15.14 5.28
N ALA A 386 8.68 15.24 6.54
CA ALA A 386 8.05 14.51 7.64
C ALA A 386 6.58 14.93 7.76
N ARG A 387 5.67 13.96 7.93
CA ARG A 387 4.22 14.19 7.86
C ARG A 387 3.75 15.33 8.77
N TRP A 388 4.24 15.38 10.00
CA TRP A 388 3.89 16.44 10.95
C TRP A 388 4.39 17.82 10.52
N ARG A 389 5.58 17.91 9.86
CA ARG A 389 6.11 19.17 9.32
C ARG A 389 5.35 19.60 8.08
N ALA A 390 5.08 18.69 7.15
CA ALA A 390 4.32 18.98 5.94
C ALA A 390 2.92 19.53 6.26
N ARG A 391 2.32 19.13 7.39
CA ARG A 391 1.06 19.67 7.87
C ARG A 391 1.18 21.14 8.30
N GLN A 392 2.30 21.51 8.94
CA GLN A 392 2.52 22.86 9.44
C GLN A 392 2.94 23.87 8.36
N THR A 393 3.65 23.43 7.30
CA THR A 393 4.22 24.30 6.27
C THR A 393 3.27 24.68 5.14
N ARG A 394 2.08 24.06 5.03
CA ARG A 394 1.06 24.41 4.03
C ARG A 394 0.42 25.81 4.22
N THR A 395 1.08 26.73 4.92
CA THR A 395 0.56 28.08 5.20
C THR A 395 0.80 29.10 4.12
N ASP A 396 1.65 28.85 3.11
CA ASP A 396 2.19 29.91 2.24
C ASP A 396 1.77 29.83 0.76
N SER A 397 0.77 29.03 0.40
CA SER A 397 0.16 29.14 -0.93
C SER A 397 -1.17 29.88 -0.81
N PRO A 398 -1.29 31.12 -1.35
CA PRO A 398 -2.58 31.80 -1.44
C PRO A 398 -3.50 31.01 -2.35
N SER A 399 -4.74 30.81 -1.90
CA SER A 399 -5.89 30.22 -2.60
C SER A 399 -6.24 31.01 -3.87
#